data_b1f10cdc12bc8c761585968e1c6dd97c
#
_entry.id   b1f10cdc12bc8c761585968e1c6dd97c
#
_cell.length_a   1.000
_cell.length_b   1.000
_cell.length_c   1.000
_cell.angle_alpha   90.00
_cell.angle_beta   90.00
_cell.angle_gamma   90.00
#
_symmetry.space_group_name_H-M   'P 1'
#
loop_
_entity.id
_entity.type
_entity.pdbx_description
1 polymer ?
#
loop_
_entity_poly.entity_id
_entity_poly.type
_entity_poly.pdbx_seq_one_letter_code
_entity_poly.pdbx_strand_id
1 'polypeptide(L)'
;MSVPADHIVEEFRAALDHNAVLTGDDADPFLLDPRNLRTADAAVVVRPADTAGVAATVRICAAHDVAIVPQGGNTGLSYGTESPTDRPSIVLSLARLNQIESVDPDRWTITAQAGVTIEAVQNAAKAVNRVFAPDWGARGTASVGGGIATDAGGNNVVRYGNMRDNVMGIEAVLADGTIWDGRRALVKDSSGYDLKHLFI
;
A
#
# COMPACT_ATOMS: atom_id res chain seq x y z
N MET A 1 18.15 -6.91 17.30
CA MET A 1 16.82 -7.11 16.69
C MET A 1 15.79 -6.77 17.76
N SER A 2 14.98 -5.79 17.49
CA SER A 2 14.04 -5.31 18.49
C SER A 2 12.63 -5.59 17.96
N VAL A 3 12.06 -6.70 18.43
CA VAL A 3 10.67 -7.10 18.21
C VAL A 3 9.80 -6.21 19.09
N PRO A 4 8.60 -5.77 18.62
CA PRO A 4 7.65 -5.13 19.49
C PRO A 4 7.34 -5.98 20.72
N ALA A 5 7.22 -5.36 21.88
CA ALA A 5 6.91 -6.07 23.12
C ALA A 5 5.51 -6.73 23.04
N ASP A 6 5.31 -7.82 23.76
CA ASP A 6 4.06 -8.62 23.70
C ASP A 6 2.79 -7.78 23.94
N HIS A 7 2.86 -6.78 24.83
CA HIS A 7 1.70 -5.92 25.11
C HIS A 7 1.28 -5.09 23.86
N ILE A 8 2.24 -4.70 23.00
CA ILE A 8 1.95 -3.96 21.75
C ILE A 8 1.25 -4.90 20.74
N VAL A 9 1.68 -6.16 20.70
CA VAL A 9 1.03 -7.19 19.88
C VAL A 9 -0.43 -7.40 20.30
N GLU A 10 -0.67 -7.41 21.61
CA GLU A 10 -2.03 -7.52 22.16
C GLU A 10 -2.88 -6.27 21.85
N GLU A 11 -2.28 -5.06 21.82
CA GLU A 11 -2.99 -3.85 21.38
C GLU A 11 -3.43 -3.95 19.92
N PHE A 12 -2.59 -4.47 19.02
CA PHE A 12 -3.00 -4.73 17.64
C PHE A 12 -4.15 -5.74 17.57
N ARG A 13 -4.09 -6.83 18.35
CA ARG A 13 -5.15 -7.85 18.39
C ARG A 13 -6.47 -7.33 18.95
N ALA A 14 -6.40 -6.38 19.88
CA ALA A 14 -7.59 -5.75 20.44
C ALA A 14 -8.21 -4.71 19.49
N ALA A 15 -7.40 -4.04 18.68
CA ALA A 15 -7.84 -2.99 17.78
C ALA A 15 -8.31 -3.49 16.40
N LEU A 16 -7.90 -4.69 16.00
CA LEU A 16 -8.10 -5.25 14.67
C LEU A 16 -8.82 -6.60 14.73
N ASP A 17 -9.24 -7.10 13.56
CA ASP A 17 -9.85 -8.45 13.49
C ASP A 17 -8.82 -9.56 13.77
N HIS A 18 -9.32 -10.74 14.14
CA HIS A 18 -8.51 -11.87 14.59
C HIS A 18 -7.49 -12.41 13.56
N ASN A 19 -7.67 -12.11 12.28
CA ASN A 19 -6.77 -12.52 11.20
C ASN A 19 -5.75 -11.43 10.82
N ALA A 20 -5.79 -10.30 11.50
CA ALA A 20 -5.00 -9.13 11.13
C ALA A 20 -3.55 -9.19 11.61
N VAL A 21 -3.26 -9.97 12.66
CA VAL A 21 -1.93 -9.99 13.30
C VAL A 21 -1.30 -11.37 13.15
N LEU A 22 -0.18 -11.43 12.42
CA LEU A 22 0.61 -12.65 12.22
C LEU A 22 1.91 -12.56 13.01
N THR A 23 2.30 -13.68 13.61
CA THR A 23 3.55 -13.84 14.36
C THR A 23 4.16 -15.21 14.10
N GLY A 24 5.44 -15.41 14.40
CA GLY A 24 6.11 -16.68 14.17
C GLY A 24 6.12 -17.10 12.69
N ASP A 25 5.92 -18.39 12.44
CA ASP A 25 5.99 -18.98 11.10
C ASP A 25 4.99 -18.36 10.10
N ASP A 26 3.85 -17.87 10.59
CA ASP A 26 2.84 -17.21 9.75
C ASP A 26 3.32 -15.85 9.21
N ALA A 27 4.26 -15.20 9.88
CA ALA A 27 4.85 -13.94 9.45
C ALA A 27 5.96 -14.13 8.39
N ASP A 28 6.66 -15.27 8.40
CA ASP A 28 7.84 -15.51 7.57
C ASP A 28 7.68 -15.20 6.07
N PRO A 29 6.56 -15.53 5.40
CA PRO A 29 6.39 -15.22 3.98
C PRO A 29 6.44 -13.71 3.67
N PHE A 30 6.18 -12.84 4.64
CA PHE A 30 6.20 -11.39 4.49
C PHE A 30 7.57 -10.77 4.76
N LEU A 31 8.50 -11.55 5.28
CA LEU A 31 9.84 -11.08 5.69
C LEU A 31 10.91 -11.34 4.63
N LEU A 32 10.53 -11.92 3.50
CA LEU A 32 11.41 -12.22 2.37
C LEU A 32 11.14 -11.28 1.20
N ASP A 33 12.19 -10.84 0.52
CA ASP A 33 12.07 -10.11 -0.74
C ASP A 33 11.87 -11.08 -1.94
N PRO A 34 11.64 -10.56 -3.16
CA PRO A 34 11.48 -11.42 -4.35
C PRO A 34 12.71 -12.29 -4.69
N ARG A 35 13.86 -12.01 -4.08
CA ARG A 35 15.11 -12.78 -4.24
C ARG A 35 15.29 -13.83 -3.14
N ASN A 36 14.28 -14.01 -2.27
CA ASN A 36 14.33 -14.82 -1.05
C ASN A 36 15.40 -14.38 -0.04
N LEU A 37 15.78 -13.11 -0.06
CA LEU A 37 16.59 -12.51 0.98
C LEU A 37 15.67 -11.99 2.09
N ARG A 38 16.05 -12.28 3.35
CA ARG A 38 15.32 -11.74 4.50
C ARG A 38 15.61 -10.25 4.61
N THR A 39 14.60 -9.41 4.39
CA THR A 39 14.71 -7.95 4.41
C THR A 39 14.09 -7.36 5.68
N ALA A 40 13.24 -8.10 6.36
CA ALA A 40 12.59 -7.64 7.59
C ALA A 40 12.91 -8.58 8.74
N ASP A 41 13.38 -8.01 9.84
CA ASP A 41 13.53 -8.70 11.13
C ASP A 41 12.31 -8.46 12.05
N ALA A 42 11.24 -7.92 11.47
CA ALA A 42 9.97 -7.76 12.15
C ALA A 42 9.41 -9.14 12.51
N ALA A 43 9.17 -9.38 13.79
CA ALA A 43 8.50 -10.63 14.21
C ALA A 43 6.98 -10.52 14.13
N VAL A 44 6.45 -9.38 13.68
CA VAL A 44 5.01 -9.06 13.63
C VAL A 44 4.65 -8.49 12.27
N VAL A 45 3.63 -9.08 11.67
CA VAL A 45 2.99 -8.58 10.45
C VAL A 45 1.56 -8.19 10.78
N VAL A 46 1.20 -6.94 10.49
CA VAL A 46 -0.15 -6.42 10.68
C VAL A 46 -0.83 -6.25 9.32
N ARG A 47 -2.02 -6.81 9.16
CA ARG A 47 -2.78 -6.90 7.91
C ARG A 47 -4.21 -6.39 8.07
N PRO A 48 -4.42 -5.08 8.20
CA PRO A 48 -5.75 -4.50 8.35
C PRO A 48 -6.62 -4.78 7.11
N ALA A 49 -7.93 -4.85 7.32
CA ALA A 49 -8.90 -5.10 6.25
C ALA A 49 -9.47 -3.82 5.63
N ASP A 50 -9.24 -2.67 6.27
CA ASP A 50 -9.77 -1.37 5.86
C ASP A 50 -8.85 -0.22 6.27
N THR A 51 -9.16 1.00 5.82
CA THR A 51 -8.41 2.22 6.13
C THR A 51 -8.44 2.56 7.62
N ALA A 52 -9.53 2.27 8.32
CA ALA A 52 -9.64 2.51 9.75
C ALA A 52 -8.65 1.64 10.54
N GLY A 53 -8.51 0.38 10.15
CA GLY A 53 -7.51 -0.54 10.71
C GLY A 53 -6.08 -0.10 10.41
N VAL A 54 -5.79 0.43 9.21
CA VAL A 54 -4.50 1.04 8.90
C VAL A 54 -4.22 2.22 9.86
N ALA A 55 -5.19 3.12 10.02
CA ALA A 55 -5.05 4.27 10.90
C ALA A 55 -4.87 3.87 12.38
N ALA A 56 -5.56 2.83 12.84
CA ALA A 56 -5.37 2.28 14.19
C ALA A 56 -3.94 1.73 14.36
N THR A 57 -3.45 0.96 13.37
CA THR A 57 -2.09 0.42 13.37
C THR A 57 -1.05 1.53 13.45
N VAL A 58 -1.20 2.59 12.64
CA VAL A 58 -0.28 3.74 12.65
C VAL A 58 -0.25 4.42 14.03
N ARG A 59 -1.42 4.64 14.66
CA ARG A 59 -1.49 5.27 15.99
C ARG A 59 -0.81 4.44 17.07
N ILE A 60 -1.02 3.12 17.06
CA ILE A 60 -0.34 2.21 18.00
C ILE A 60 1.17 2.29 17.80
N CYS A 61 1.65 2.19 16.57
CA CYS A 61 3.08 2.29 16.27
C CYS A 61 3.68 3.62 16.72
N ALA A 62 2.98 4.74 16.45
CA ALA A 62 3.42 6.07 16.87
C ALA A 62 3.48 6.23 18.41
N ALA A 63 2.53 5.63 19.14
CA ALA A 63 2.50 5.69 20.60
C ALA A 63 3.68 4.93 21.27
N HIS A 64 4.21 3.91 20.58
CA HIS A 64 5.25 3.02 21.12
C HIS A 64 6.61 3.15 20.42
N ASP A 65 6.80 4.16 19.56
CA ASP A 65 8.02 4.34 18.74
C ASP A 65 8.39 3.08 17.92
N VAL A 66 7.39 2.39 17.37
CA VAL A 66 7.55 1.24 16.50
C VAL A 66 7.58 1.70 15.06
N ALA A 67 8.61 1.32 14.30
CA ALA A 67 8.70 1.64 12.89
C ALA A 67 7.71 0.80 12.07
N ILE A 68 7.19 1.38 11.00
CA ILE A 68 6.30 0.71 10.06
C ILE A 68 7.04 0.48 8.75
N VAL A 69 7.04 -0.76 8.28
CA VAL A 69 7.50 -1.15 6.95
C VAL A 69 6.26 -1.47 6.10
N PRO A 70 5.76 -0.53 5.29
CA PRO A 70 4.58 -0.77 4.48
C PRO A 70 4.92 -1.74 3.35
N GLN A 71 4.03 -2.72 3.12
CA GLN A 71 4.21 -3.75 2.11
C GLN A 71 2.94 -3.90 1.27
N GLY A 72 3.08 -3.71 -0.05
CA GLY A 72 2.07 -4.07 -1.05
C GLY A 72 2.33 -5.48 -1.59
N GLY A 73 2.55 -5.60 -2.89
CA GLY A 73 2.87 -6.87 -3.55
C GLY A 73 4.31 -7.37 -3.33
N ASN A 74 5.11 -6.67 -2.58
CA ASN A 74 6.51 -7.00 -2.26
C ASN A 74 7.37 -7.35 -3.50
N THR A 75 7.22 -6.58 -4.59
CA THR A 75 7.92 -6.81 -5.86
C THR A 75 9.09 -5.84 -6.10
N GLY A 76 9.30 -4.89 -5.19
CA GLY A 76 10.35 -3.87 -5.28
C GLY A 76 11.75 -4.46 -5.12
N LEU A 77 12.73 -3.94 -5.86
CA LEU A 77 14.13 -4.38 -5.83
C LEU A 77 15.06 -3.32 -5.19
N SER A 78 14.50 -2.24 -4.65
CA SER A 78 15.25 -1.09 -4.11
C SER A 78 15.33 -1.09 -2.59
N TYR A 79 15.11 -2.23 -1.95
CA TYR A 79 15.17 -2.41 -0.48
C TYR A 79 14.16 -1.55 0.31
N GLY A 80 13.09 -1.08 -0.33
CA GLY A 80 12.05 -0.28 0.33
C GLY A 80 11.23 -1.01 1.41
N THR A 81 11.39 -2.33 1.50
CA THR A 81 10.75 -3.18 2.53
C THR A 81 11.76 -3.68 3.59
N GLU A 82 12.96 -3.08 3.64
CA GLU A 82 13.96 -3.42 4.65
C GLU A 82 13.62 -2.78 6.00
N SER A 83 13.70 -3.57 7.07
CA SER A 83 13.43 -3.08 8.43
C SER A 83 14.57 -2.21 8.92
N PRO A 84 14.29 -1.12 9.67
CA PRO A 84 15.31 -0.37 10.37
C PRO A 84 15.98 -1.25 11.45
N THR A 85 17.25 -0.97 11.75
CA THR A 85 18.04 -1.75 12.70
C THR A 85 18.13 -1.09 14.09
N ASP A 86 17.68 0.15 14.21
CA ASP A 86 17.84 1.00 15.40
C ASP A 86 16.63 0.95 16.35
N ARG A 87 15.49 0.42 15.92
CA ARG A 87 14.25 0.34 16.70
C ARG A 87 13.34 -0.82 16.27
N PRO A 88 12.35 -1.19 17.13
CA PRO A 88 11.35 -2.18 16.79
C PRO A 88 10.59 -1.82 15.51
N SER A 89 10.23 -2.81 14.72
CA SER A 89 9.43 -2.59 13.51
C SER A 89 8.37 -3.67 13.31
N ILE A 90 7.33 -3.31 12.55
CA ILE A 90 6.33 -4.22 12.01
C ILE A 90 6.33 -4.15 10.50
N VAL A 91 5.90 -5.23 9.86
CA VAL A 91 5.44 -5.17 8.46
C VAL A 91 3.95 -4.83 8.45
N LEU A 92 3.58 -3.74 7.78
CA LEU A 92 2.18 -3.37 7.52
C LEU A 92 1.80 -3.83 6.11
N SER A 93 1.20 -5.00 6.02
CA SER A 93 0.78 -5.54 4.73
C SER A 93 -0.60 -5.03 4.31
N LEU A 94 -0.68 -4.42 3.13
CA LEU A 94 -1.91 -3.90 2.56
C LEU A 94 -2.64 -4.91 1.65
N ALA A 95 -2.21 -6.17 1.64
CA ALA A 95 -2.75 -7.19 0.73
C ALA A 95 -4.25 -7.47 0.93
N ARG A 96 -4.82 -7.16 2.10
CA ARG A 96 -6.26 -7.33 2.37
C ARG A 96 -7.11 -6.16 1.88
N LEU A 97 -6.52 -5.00 1.57
CA LEU A 97 -7.18 -3.87 0.93
C LEU A 97 -7.20 -4.13 -0.60
N ASN A 98 -7.97 -5.09 -1.05
CA ASN A 98 -7.91 -5.63 -2.41
C ASN A 98 -9.20 -5.48 -3.22
N GLN A 99 -10.07 -4.53 -2.86
CA GLN A 99 -11.33 -4.29 -3.55
C GLN A 99 -11.18 -3.21 -4.62
N ILE A 100 -11.77 -3.45 -5.80
CA ILE A 100 -12.09 -2.40 -6.76
C ILE A 100 -13.45 -1.83 -6.34
N GLU A 101 -13.47 -0.61 -5.86
CA GLU A 101 -14.65 0.03 -5.30
C GLU A 101 -15.61 0.54 -6.38
N SER A 102 -15.06 1.06 -7.48
CA SER A 102 -15.85 1.54 -8.61
C SER A 102 -15.07 1.55 -9.92
N VAL A 103 -15.81 1.40 -11.02
CA VAL A 103 -15.33 1.58 -12.39
C VAL A 103 -16.29 2.53 -13.08
N ASP A 104 -15.82 3.69 -13.49
CA ASP A 104 -16.61 4.70 -14.20
C ASP A 104 -16.02 4.91 -15.62
N PRO A 105 -16.61 4.25 -16.64
CA PRO A 105 -16.11 4.36 -18.01
C PRO A 105 -16.34 5.73 -18.64
N ASP A 106 -17.30 6.53 -18.13
CA ASP A 106 -17.62 7.85 -18.68
C ASP A 106 -16.63 8.89 -18.17
N ARG A 107 -16.22 8.79 -16.90
CA ARG A 107 -15.18 9.63 -16.30
C ARG A 107 -13.77 9.08 -16.51
N TRP A 108 -13.63 7.89 -17.06
CA TRP A 108 -12.35 7.20 -17.27
C TRP A 108 -11.59 6.97 -15.96
N THR A 109 -12.32 6.60 -14.90
CA THR A 109 -11.73 6.40 -13.58
C THR A 109 -12.04 5.02 -13.01
N ILE A 110 -11.09 4.51 -12.23
CA ILE A 110 -11.24 3.33 -11.38
C ILE A 110 -10.83 3.75 -9.98
N THR A 111 -11.68 3.47 -8.98
CA THR A 111 -11.33 3.58 -7.57
C THR A 111 -10.99 2.20 -7.06
N ALA A 112 -9.78 2.04 -6.57
CA ALA A 112 -9.27 0.77 -6.09
C ALA A 112 -8.49 0.95 -4.79
N GLN A 113 -8.61 -0.02 -3.89
CA GLN A 113 -7.83 -0.07 -2.67
C GLN A 113 -6.35 -0.36 -2.96
N ALA A 114 -5.47 0.01 -2.04
CA ALA A 114 -4.02 0.00 -2.22
C ALA A 114 -3.42 -1.38 -2.53
N GLY A 115 -4.02 -2.47 -2.06
CA GLY A 115 -3.58 -3.84 -2.28
C GLY A 115 -4.07 -4.48 -3.57
N VAL A 116 -4.95 -3.82 -4.34
CA VAL A 116 -5.39 -4.32 -5.66
C VAL A 116 -4.18 -4.42 -6.59
N THR A 117 -4.08 -5.52 -7.34
CA THR A 117 -2.97 -5.69 -8.28
C THR A 117 -3.15 -4.83 -9.54
N ILE A 118 -2.06 -4.44 -10.15
CA ILE A 118 -2.06 -3.70 -11.42
C ILE A 118 -2.83 -4.46 -12.49
N GLU A 119 -2.63 -5.77 -12.59
CA GLU A 119 -3.34 -6.62 -13.54
C GLU A 119 -4.86 -6.65 -13.30
N ALA A 120 -5.31 -6.64 -12.04
CA ALA A 120 -6.73 -6.56 -11.72
C ALA A 120 -7.35 -5.24 -12.21
N VAL A 121 -6.65 -4.11 -12.05
CA VAL A 121 -7.09 -2.80 -12.58
C VAL A 121 -7.11 -2.81 -14.10
N GLN A 122 -6.10 -3.37 -14.76
CA GLN A 122 -6.06 -3.52 -16.23
C GLN A 122 -7.25 -4.34 -16.74
N ASN A 123 -7.56 -5.45 -16.06
CA ASN A 123 -8.68 -6.31 -16.43
C ASN A 123 -10.04 -5.60 -16.23
N ALA A 124 -10.19 -4.85 -15.15
CA ALA A 124 -11.39 -4.05 -14.90
C ALA A 124 -11.60 -2.95 -15.95
N ALA A 125 -10.54 -2.26 -16.34
CA ALA A 125 -10.58 -1.28 -17.43
C ALA A 125 -10.96 -1.92 -18.76
N LYS A 126 -10.34 -3.06 -19.09
CA LYS A 126 -10.62 -3.81 -20.33
C LYS A 126 -12.08 -4.28 -20.40
N ALA A 127 -12.67 -4.68 -19.28
CA ALA A 127 -14.07 -5.13 -19.22
C ALA A 127 -15.06 -4.05 -19.66
N VAL A 128 -14.69 -2.76 -19.57
CA VAL A 128 -15.49 -1.61 -19.99
C VAL A 128 -14.92 -0.90 -21.23
N ASN A 129 -14.12 -1.59 -22.03
CA ASN A 129 -13.46 -1.05 -23.23
C ASN A 129 -12.59 0.18 -22.97
N ARG A 130 -11.86 0.17 -21.86
CA ARG A 130 -10.87 1.19 -21.47
C ARG A 130 -9.52 0.54 -21.25
N VAL A 131 -8.48 1.35 -21.11
CA VAL A 131 -7.11 0.90 -20.87
C VAL A 131 -6.58 1.62 -19.63
N PHE A 132 -6.05 0.85 -18.68
CA PHE A 132 -5.12 1.35 -17.66
C PHE A 132 -3.71 1.08 -18.17
N ALA A 133 -2.99 2.15 -18.50
CA ALA A 133 -1.76 2.08 -19.27
C ALA A 133 -0.49 1.64 -18.51
N PRO A 134 -0.32 1.92 -17.21
CA PRO A 134 0.83 1.42 -16.45
C PRO A 134 0.97 -0.10 -16.56
N ASP A 135 2.16 -0.56 -16.98
CA ASP A 135 2.43 -1.99 -17.23
C ASP A 135 3.90 -2.35 -17.05
N TRP A 136 4.16 -3.37 -16.22
CA TRP A 136 5.48 -3.94 -15.99
C TRP A 136 5.41 -5.44 -15.63
N GLY A 137 6.55 -6.11 -15.65
CA GLY A 137 6.63 -7.57 -15.54
C GLY A 137 5.96 -8.17 -14.29
N ALA A 138 5.97 -7.45 -13.16
CA ALA A 138 5.39 -7.92 -11.91
C ALA A 138 3.90 -7.55 -11.73
N ARG A 139 3.17 -7.08 -12.75
CA ARG A 139 1.80 -6.57 -12.64
C ARG A 139 0.80 -7.50 -11.94
N GLY A 140 1.00 -8.80 -12.04
CA GLY A 140 0.14 -9.81 -11.39
C GLY A 140 0.28 -9.86 -9.87
N THR A 141 1.33 -9.26 -9.30
CA THR A 141 1.61 -9.23 -7.86
C THR A 141 1.76 -7.81 -7.34
N ALA A 142 2.36 -6.91 -8.13
CA ALA A 142 2.54 -5.51 -7.76
C ALA A 142 1.19 -4.83 -7.51
N SER A 143 1.08 -4.14 -6.39
CA SER A 143 -0.15 -3.47 -5.96
C SER A 143 -0.23 -2.02 -6.44
N VAL A 144 -1.45 -1.50 -6.53
CA VAL A 144 -1.73 -0.10 -6.86
C VAL A 144 -1.01 0.83 -5.88
N GLY A 145 -1.14 0.61 -4.57
CA GLY A 145 -0.48 1.44 -3.57
C GLY A 145 1.04 1.42 -3.67
N GLY A 146 1.63 0.24 -3.93
CA GLY A 146 3.07 0.13 -4.16
C GLY A 146 3.53 0.85 -5.42
N GLY A 147 2.76 0.73 -6.52
CA GLY A 147 3.03 1.45 -7.76
C GLY A 147 2.95 2.97 -7.60
N ILE A 148 1.98 3.46 -6.82
CA ILE A 148 1.83 4.89 -6.49
C ILE A 148 3.02 5.36 -5.65
N ALA A 149 3.32 4.69 -4.54
CA ALA A 149 4.36 5.11 -3.60
C ALA A 149 5.77 5.16 -4.19
N THR A 150 6.01 4.49 -5.33
CA THR A 150 7.32 4.44 -6.01
C THR A 150 7.30 5.14 -7.37
N ASP A 151 6.22 5.79 -7.72
CA ASP A 151 6.00 6.37 -9.06
C ASP A 151 6.38 5.38 -10.17
N ALA A 152 5.83 4.17 -10.08
CA ALA A 152 6.24 3.08 -10.95
C ALA A 152 5.96 3.39 -12.42
N GLY A 153 6.94 3.12 -13.25
CA GLY A 153 6.85 3.28 -14.70
C GLY A 153 6.44 2.01 -15.42
N GLY A 154 7.18 1.65 -16.44
CA GLY A 154 6.99 0.42 -17.21
C GLY A 154 7.06 0.63 -18.72
N ASN A 155 6.54 -0.32 -19.48
CA ASN A 155 6.76 -0.36 -20.93
C ASN A 155 6.06 0.78 -21.68
N ASN A 156 5.01 1.37 -21.13
CA ASN A 156 4.15 2.34 -21.79
C ASN A 156 4.43 3.80 -21.40
N VAL A 157 5.44 4.04 -20.57
CA VAL A 157 5.76 5.36 -19.97
C VAL A 157 5.96 6.46 -21.00
N VAL A 158 6.63 6.17 -22.11
CA VAL A 158 6.91 7.19 -23.15
C VAL A 158 5.63 7.84 -23.69
N ARG A 159 4.52 7.11 -23.70
CA ARG A 159 3.24 7.62 -24.21
C ARG A 159 2.28 8.05 -23.09
N TYR A 160 2.24 7.32 -21.99
CA TYR A 160 1.17 7.43 -21.00
C TYR A 160 1.66 7.94 -19.63
N GLY A 161 2.96 8.18 -19.49
CA GLY A 161 3.55 8.62 -18.22
C GLY A 161 3.68 7.50 -17.18
N ASN A 162 4.18 7.87 -16.02
CA ASN A 162 4.33 7.00 -14.84
C ASN A 162 3.00 6.89 -14.07
N MET A 163 3.02 6.22 -12.93
CA MET A 163 1.85 6.15 -12.03
C MET A 163 1.34 7.54 -11.64
N ARG A 164 2.22 8.50 -11.36
CA ARG A 164 1.89 9.89 -11.04
C ARG A 164 0.96 10.52 -12.07
N ASP A 165 1.20 10.30 -13.35
CA ASP A 165 0.42 10.87 -14.45
C ASP A 165 -0.95 10.18 -14.60
N ASN A 166 -1.10 8.99 -14.04
CA ASN A 166 -2.30 8.16 -14.15
C ASN A 166 -3.15 8.14 -12.87
N VAL A 167 -2.76 8.89 -11.82
CA VAL A 167 -3.48 8.97 -10.54
C VAL A 167 -4.20 10.30 -10.42
N MET A 168 -5.52 10.27 -10.30
CA MET A 168 -6.34 11.47 -10.14
C MET A 168 -6.47 11.91 -8.68
N GLY A 169 -6.45 10.97 -7.75
CA GLY A 169 -6.55 11.25 -6.32
C GLY A 169 -6.20 10.02 -5.50
N ILE A 170 -5.89 10.23 -4.24
CA ILE A 170 -5.55 9.17 -3.28
C ILE A 170 -6.22 9.41 -1.95
N GLU A 171 -6.44 8.34 -1.21
CA GLU A 171 -6.64 8.35 0.23
C GLU A 171 -5.32 7.93 0.89
N ALA A 172 -4.90 8.64 1.92
CA ALA A 172 -3.66 8.34 2.63
C ALA A 172 -3.86 8.39 4.15
N VAL A 173 -3.19 7.50 4.87
CA VAL A 173 -3.09 7.56 6.33
C VAL A 173 -1.76 8.22 6.67
N LEU A 174 -1.82 9.34 7.39
CA LEU A 174 -0.65 10.11 7.80
C LEU A 174 0.04 9.47 9.01
N ALA A 175 1.23 9.95 9.35
CA ALA A 175 2.05 9.41 10.43
C ALA A 175 1.42 9.53 11.83
N ASP A 176 0.44 10.40 12.02
CA ASP A 176 -0.36 10.55 13.24
C ASP A 176 -1.64 9.68 13.24
N GLY A 177 -1.87 8.91 12.17
CA GLY A 177 -3.08 8.13 11.96
C GLY A 177 -4.27 8.94 11.46
N THR A 178 -4.09 10.20 11.04
CA THR A 178 -5.12 10.97 10.35
C THR A 178 -5.36 10.41 8.97
N ILE A 179 -6.63 10.23 8.58
CA ILE A 179 -7.00 9.82 7.23
C ILE A 179 -7.22 11.08 6.39
N TRP A 180 -6.41 11.24 5.35
CA TRP A 180 -6.57 12.30 4.36
C TRP A 180 -7.23 11.73 3.11
N ASP A 181 -8.42 12.22 2.77
CA ASP A 181 -9.15 11.84 1.56
C ASP A 181 -9.02 12.93 0.49
N GLY A 182 -8.16 12.68 -0.50
CA GLY A 182 -7.96 13.51 -1.70
C GLY A 182 -8.52 12.88 -2.97
N ARG A 183 -9.45 11.94 -2.89
CA ARG A 183 -10.05 11.23 -4.03
C ARG A 183 -11.04 12.08 -4.83
N ARG A 184 -10.58 13.22 -5.33
CA ARG A 184 -11.36 14.09 -6.19
C ARG A 184 -11.11 13.73 -7.65
N ALA A 185 -12.13 13.22 -8.36
CA ALA A 185 -12.04 12.88 -9.78
C ALA A 185 -12.24 14.11 -10.68
N LEU A 186 -11.47 15.17 -10.44
CA LEU A 186 -11.52 16.42 -11.23
C LEU A 186 -10.29 16.51 -12.13
N VAL A 187 -10.50 16.44 -13.46
CA VAL A 187 -9.41 16.59 -14.44
C VAL A 187 -8.74 17.97 -14.35
N LYS A 188 -9.51 19.01 -14.04
CA LYS A 188 -9.01 20.36 -13.79
C LYS A 188 -9.45 20.79 -12.41
N ASP A 189 -8.59 20.59 -11.42
CA ASP A 189 -8.76 21.11 -10.07
C ASP A 189 -7.88 22.34 -9.89
N SER A 190 -8.50 23.51 -9.75
CA SER A 190 -7.82 24.79 -9.54
C SER A 190 -8.02 25.32 -8.11
N SER A 191 -8.42 24.46 -7.16
CA SER A 191 -8.72 24.85 -5.78
C SER A 191 -7.46 25.10 -4.91
N GLY A 192 -6.27 24.70 -5.38
CA GLY A 192 -5.01 24.87 -4.66
C GLY A 192 -3.90 23.98 -5.22
N TYR A 193 -2.89 23.72 -4.41
CA TYR A 193 -1.83 22.78 -4.75
C TYR A 193 -2.38 21.34 -4.82
N ASP A 194 -1.87 20.57 -5.77
CA ASP A 194 -2.22 19.17 -5.91
C ASP A 194 -1.44 18.31 -4.90
N LEU A 195 -2.01 18.16 -3.71
CA LEU A 195 -1.35 17.54 -2.56
C LEU A 195 -1.04 16.05 -2.74
N LYS A 196 -1.71 15.35 -3.68
CA LYS A 196 -1.37 13.94 -3.93
C LYS A 196 0.10 13.75 -4.33
N HIS A 197 0.70 14.75 -4.97
CA HIS A 197 2.09 14.72 -5.38
C HIS A 197 3.12 14.80 -4.24
N LEU A 198 2.66 14.98 -2.99
CA LEU A 198 3.50 14.82 -1.80
C LEU A 198 3.70 13.34 -1.42
N PHE A 199 2.85 12.44 -1.96
CA PHE A 199 2.82 11.02 -1.65
C PHE A 199 3.28 10.12 -2.81
N ILE A 200 3.45 10.71 -4.02
CA ILE A 200 3.81 9.99 -5.24
C ILE A 200 5.22 10.36 -5.68
#